data_d41795eb7d395221a1cc684365c85f19
#
_entry.id   d41795eb7d395221a1cc684365c85f19
#
_cell.length_a   1.000
_cell.length_b   1.000
_cell.length_c   1.000
_cell.angle_alpha   90.00
_cell.angle_beta   90.00
_cell.angle_gamma   90.00
#
_symmetry.space_group_name_H-M   'P 1'
#
loop_
_entity.id
_entity.type
_entity.pdbx_description
1 polymer ?
#
loop_
_entity_poly.entity_id
_entity_poly.type
_entity_poly.pdbx_seq_one_letter_code
_entity_poly.pdbx_strand_id
1 'polypeptide(L)'
;MMQQKLQFDFPATQRIIQKIGKIDQFKGEWKLLDQEENRYLKELRKIATIQSIGSSTRIEGSSLTDAEIASLINNMKISKLESRDEQEVAGYFDTLETILDNYETIDLSVSMIHALHNLLLKYSDKDTRHRGKFKELTNKVVATYPDGTTRVIFNTTEPFLVEKEMTEVLEWSNKAFDEAEFHPLIVIATFVYEFLSIHPYQDGNGRLSRLLTNLLLLKFGYKFVFYISLEHIVENRKKDYYQALMEGQKDRYKDTERIEKWVLFFLDCLIELIQKLEQKLKEYRSVGAYLNERQKQVLNFIGENQPVKIGDIVQNMTAYNLETIRKDLQYLVREMEIEKLGNKRGTVYIIRKDI
;
A
#
# COMPACT_ATOMS: atom_id res chain seq x y z
N MET A 1 -5.21 28.42 3.95
CA MET A 1 -4.67 27.64 5.09
C MET A 1 -3.82 26.46 4.64
N MET A 2 -4.29 25.54 3.76
CA MET A 2 -3.49 24.36 3.32
C MET A 2 -2.19 24.73 2.61
N GLN A 3 -2.20 25.67 1.68
CA GLN A 3 -1.01 26.11 0.95
C GLN A 3 0.09 26.69 1.86
N GLN A 4 -0.25 27.31 2.98
CA GLN A 4 0.74 27.84 3.93
C GLN A 4 1.53 26.74 4.61
N LYS A 5 0.92 25.59 4.91
CA LYS A 5 1.58 24.41 5.52
C LYS A 5 2.60 23.76 4.60
N LEU A 6 2.48 23.99 3.29
CA LEU A 6 3.34 23.46 2.23
C LEU A 6 4.46 24.43 1.82
N GLN A 7 4.65 25.53 2.53
CA GLN A 7 5.78 26.43 2.36
C GLN A 7 7.02 25.83 3.03
N PHE A 8 7.80 25.08 2.27
CA PHE A 8 9.02 24.44 2.75
C PHE A 8 10.25 25.30 2.41
N ASP A 9 11.31 25.17 3.20
CA ASP A 9 12.58 25.78 2.84
C ASP A 9 13.21 25.10 1.60
N PHE A 10 14.22 25.73 1.03
CA PHE A 10 14.85 25.21 -0.18
C PHE A 10 15.49 23.81 0.02
N PRO A 11 16.25 23.52 1.11
CA PRO A 11 16.78 22.19 1.37
C PRO A 11 15.71 21.11 1.50
N ALA A 12 14.58 21.40 2.17
CA ALA A 12 13.47 20.47 2.29
C ALA A 12 12.79 20.21 0.95
N THR A 13 12.57 21.27 0.19
CA THR A 13 11.99 21.19 -1.15
C THR A 13 12.86 20.31 -2.05
N GLN A 14 14.18 20.47 -2.05
CA GLN A 14 15.10 19.63 -2.82
C GLN A 14 15.02 18.16 -2.43
N ARG A 15 14.97 17.84 -1.12
CA ARG A 15 14.82 16.46 -0.65
C ARG A 15 13.50 15.84 -1.10
N ILE A 16 12.41 16.59 -1.02
CA ILE A 16 11.07 16.16 -1.47
C ILE A 16 11.08 15.86 -2.97
N ILE A 17 11.60 16.76 -3.80
CA ILE A 17 11.71 16.58 -5.25
C ILE A 17 12.52 15.33 -5.59
N GLN A 18 13.68 15.12 -4.95
CA GLN A 18 14.51 13.93 -5.18
C GLN A 18 13.79 12.63 -4.81
N LYS A 19 13.02 12.62 -3.72
CA LYS A 19 12.27 11.43 -3.30
C LYS A 19 11.10 11.15 -4.24
N ILE A 20 10.33 12.16 -4.62
CA ILE A 20 9.25 12.04 -5.59
C ILE A 20 9.79 11.51 -6.92
N GLY A 21 10.89 12.07 -7.42
CA GLY A 21 11.51 11.62 -8.67
C GLY A 21 11.86 10.12 -8.65
N LYS A 22 12.42 9.61 -7.55
CA LYS A 22 12.71 8.18 -7.39
C LYS A 22 11.43 7.32 -7.36
N ILE A 23 10.41 7.77 -6.64
CA ILE A 23 9.14 7.04 -6.53
C ILE A 23 8.43 6.98 -7.89
N ASP A 24 8.42 8.09 -8.64
CA ASP A 24 7.77 8.15 -9.95
C ASP A 24 8.56 7.41 -11.02
N GLN A 25 9.89 7.41 -10.96
CA GLN A 25 10.71 6.55 -11.79
C GLN A 25 10.31 5.09 -11.60
N PHE A 26 10.28 4.62 -10.36
CA PHE A 26 9.87 3.25 -10.05
C PHE A 26 8.43 2.96 -10.48
N LYS A 27 7.50 3.91 -10.29
CA LYS A 27 6.12 3.80 -10.77
C LYS A 27 6.06 3.59 -12.29
N GLY A 28 6.91 4.28 -13.04
CA GLY A 28 7.03 4.13 -14.50
C GLY A 28 7.53 2.74 -14.89
N GLU A 29 8.60 2.28 -14.25
CA GLU A 29 9.18 0.94 -14.43
C GLU A 29 8.18 -0.16 -14.04
N TRP A 30 7.46 0.03 -12.91
CA TRP A 30 6.44 -0.89 -12.42
C TRP A 30 5.32 -1.14 -13.43
N LYS A 31 4.85 -0.13 -14.15
CA LYS A 31 3.83 -0.29 -15.19
C LYS A 31 4.22 -1.28 -16.29
N LEU A 32 5.52 -1.43 -16.56
CA LEU A 32 6.03 -2.39 -17.54
C LEU A 32 6.10 -3.81 -16.96
N LEU A 33 6.28 -3.94 -15.64
CA LEU A 33 6.38 -5.20 -14.93
C LEU A 33 5.00 -5.80 -14.57
N ASP A 34 4.00 -4.96 -14.33
CA ASP A 34 2.66 -5.32 -13.83
C ASP A 34 1.67 -5.71 -14.95
N GLN A 35 2.15 -5.91 -16.20
CA GLN A 35 1.26 -6.23 -17.32
C GLN A 35 0.62 -7.62 -17.21
N GLU A 36 1.27 -8.55 -16.51
CA GLU A 36 0.71 -9.89 -16.18
C GLU A 36 1.10 -10.25 -14.74
N GLU A 37 0.10 -10.33 -13.85
CA GLU A 37 0.31 -10.76 -12.47
C GLU A 37 0.72 -12.24 -12.44
N ASN A 38 2.02 -12.50 -12.25
CA ASN A 38 2.54 -13.86 -12.13
C ASN A 38 2.23 -14.48 -10.74
N ARG A 39 2.50 -15.78 -10.59
CA ARG A 39 2.24 -16.50 -9.33
C ARG A 39 2.93 -15.84 -8.13
N TYR A 40 4.15 -15.35 -8.31
CA TYR A 40 4.91 -14.73 -7.22
C TYR A 40 4.28 -13.42 -6.74
N LEU A 41 3.83 -12.57 -7.66
CA LEU A 41 3.12 -11.34 -7.32
C LEU A 41 1.82 -11.64 -6.56
N LYS A 42 1.08 -12.69 -6.94
CA LYS A 42 -0.11 -13.14 -6.20
C LYS A 42 0.23 -13.54 -4.76
N GLU A 43 1.30 -14.29 -4.55
CA GLU A 43 1.76 -14.65 -3.21
C GLU A 43 2.22 -13.42 -2.41
N LEU A 44 2.97 -12.50 -3.03
CA LEU A 44 3.36 -11.25 -2.39
C LEU A 44 2.14 -10.42 -1.98
N ARG A 45 1.14 -10.28 -2.87
CA ARG A 45 -0.11 -9.58 -2.56
C ARG A 45 -0.82 -10.18 -1.35
N LYS A 46 -0.94 -11.51 -1.31
CA LYS A 46 -1.54 -12.21 -0.16
C LYS A 46 -0.79 -11.94 1.15
N ILE A 47 0.54 -12.02 1.13
CA ILE A 47 1.38 -11.73 2.30
C ILE A 47 1.21 -10.27 2.71
N ALA A 48 1.27 -9.33 1.75
CA ALA A 48 1.11 -7.90 2.01
C ALA A 48 -0.26 -7.58 2.61
N THR A 49 -1.34 -8.21 2.14
CA THR A 49 -2.69 -8.05 2.70
C THR A 49 -2.72 -8.46 4.18
N ILE A 50 -2.21 -9.65 4.52
CA ILE A 50 -2.15 -10.12 5.92
C ILE A 50 -1.33 -9.16 6.78
N GLN A 51 -0.15 -8.74 6.30
CA GLN A 51 0.70 -7.78 7.00
C GLN A 51 0.04 -6.41 7.18
N SER A 52 -0.68 -5.91 6.17
CA SER A 52 -1.40 -4.62 6.26
C SER A 52 -2.46 -4.66 7.35
N ILE A 53 -3.26 -5.72 7.41
CA ILE A 53 -4.28 -5.91 8.43
C ILE A 53 -3.62 -6.00 9.82
N GLY A 54 -2.62 -6.87 9.97
CA GLY A 54 -1.93 -7.09 11.23
C GLY A 54 -1.24 -5.84 11.75
N SER A 55 -0.43 -5.22 10.92
CA SER A 55 0.32 -4.02 11.32
C SER A 55 -0.62 -2.85 11.65
N SER A 56 -1.68 -2.65 10.87
CA SER A 56 -2.63 -1.56 11.13
C SER A 56 -3.38 -1.74 12.43
N THR A 57 -3.77 -2.96 12.79
CA THR A 57 -4.45 -3.24 14.06
C THR A 57 -3.49 -3.23 15.24
N ARG A 58 -2.23 -3.73 15.09
CA ARG A 58 -1.19 -3.67 16.14
C ARG A 58 -0.72 -2.26 16.46
N ILE A 59 -0.69 -1.35 15.49
CA ILE A 59 -0.42 0.07 15.76
C ILE A 59 -1.43 0.61 16.79
N GLU A 60 -2.70 0.17 16.69
CA GLU A 60 -3.79 0.57 17.60
C GLU A 60 -3.89 -0.29 18.88
N GLY A 61 -3.06 -1.33 19.01
CA GLY A 61 -2.95 -2.11 20.25
C GLY A 61 -3.47 -3.55 20.19
N SER A 62 -3.86 -4.07 19.01
CA SER A 62 -4.16 -5.49 18.84
C SER A 62 -2.95 -6.37 19.14
N SER A 63 -3.17 -7.57 19.65
CA SER A 63 -2.12 -8.54 19.97
C SER A 63 -1.96 -9.66 18.95
N LEU A 64 -2.83 -9.73 17.92
CA LEU A 64 -2.84 -10.83 16.97
C LEU A 64 -1.61 -10.84 16.06
N THR A 65 -1.02 -12.02 15.91
CA THR A 65 0.08 -12.28 14.97
C THR A 65 -0.43 -12.44 13.55
N ASP A 66 0.45 -12.29 12.55
CA ASP A 66 0.11 -12.48 11.14
C ASP A 66 -0.41 -13.90 10.86
N ALA A 67 0.07 -14.93 11.58
CA ALA A 67 -0.40 -16.31 11.45
C ALA A 67 -1.84 -16.48 11.96
N GLU A 68 -2.18 -15.88 13.10
CA GLU A 68 -3.53 -15.88 13.66
C GLU A 68 -4.51 -15.12 12.76
N ILE A 69 -4.08 -13.98 12.21
CA ILE A 69 -4.85 -13.21 11.25
C ILE A 69 -5.11 -14.00 9.96
N ALA A 70 -4.09 -14.66 9.42
CA ALA A 70 -4.26 -15.53 8.24
C ALA A 70 -5.26 -16.66 8.52
N SER A 71 -5.20 -17.28 9.69
CA SER A 71 -6.15 -18.30 10.11
C SER A 71 -7.58 -17.74 10.27
N LEU A 72 -7.72 -16.58 10.89
CA LEU A 72 -9.00 -15.91 11.07
C LEU A 72 -9.65 -15.58 9.73
N ILE A 73 -8.93 -14.96 8.80
CA ILE A 73 -9.43 -14.59 7.47
C ILE A 73 -9.91 -15.83 6.69
N ASN A 74 -9.12 -16.93 6.71
CA ASN A 74 -9.50 -18.16 6.03
C ASN A 74 -10.79 -18.78 6.60
N ASN A 75 -11.08 -18.54 7.87
CA ASN A 75 -12.20 -19.14 8.58
C ASN A 75 -13.36 -18.17 8.86
N MET A 76 -13.28 -16.91 8.45
CA MET A 76 -14.26 -15.84 8.76
C MET A 76 -15.72 -16.21 8.47
N LYS A 77 -15.95 -17.01 7.42
CA LYS A 77 -17.33 -17.41 7.03
C LYS A 77 -17.99 -18.41 8.00
N ILE A 78 -17.21 -19.09 8.81
CA ILE A 78 -17.67 -20.18 9.68
C ILE A 78 -17.40 -19.91 11.17
N SER A 79 -16.51 -18.97 11.49
CA SER A 79 -16.13 -18.66 12.88
C SER A 79 -16.91 -17.47 13.40
N LYS A 80 -17.33 -17.56 14.66
CA LYS A 80 -17.85 -16.41 15.41
C LYS A 80 -16.66 -15.55 15.84
N LEU A 81 -16.75 -14.23 15.64
CA LEU A 81 -15.74 -13.27 16.10
C LEU A 81 -15.97 -13.02 17.60
N GLU A 82 -15.13 -13.58 18.45
CA GLU A 82 -15.33 -13.57 19.91
C GLU A 82 -14.63 -12.42 20.60
N SER A 83 -13.45 -12.04 20.10
CA SER A 83 -12.65 -10.96 20.68
C SER A 83 -12.79 -9.65 19.89
N ARG A 84 -12.47 -8.54 20.56
CA ARG A 84 -12.38 -7.23 19.93
C ARG A 84 -11.33 -7.22 18.80
N ASP A 85 -10.18 -7.83 19.04
CA ASP A 85 -9.09 -7.90 18.04
C ASP A 85 -9.56 -8.60 16.76
N GLU A 86 -10.32 -9.72 16.89
CA GLU A 86 -10.89 -10.42 15.73
C GLU A 86 -11.92 -9.57 14.99
N GLN A 87 -12.78 -8.82 15.71
CA GLN A 87 -13.76 -7.91 15.13
C GLN A 87 -13.06 -6.77 14.36
N GLU A 88 -11.99 -6.20 14.90
CA GLU A 88 -11.19 -5.15 14.27
C GLU A 88 -10.46 -5.67 13.03
N VAL A 89 -9.88 -6.86 13.07
CA VAL A 89 -9.23 -7.52 11.94
C VAL A 89 -10.24 -7.81 10.82
N ALA A 90 -11.40 -8.36 11.16
CA ALA A 90 -12.44 -8.66 10.18
C ALA A 90 -12.98 -7.40 9.48
N GLY A 91 -13.21 -6.32 10.24
CA GLY A 91 -13.66 -5.05 9.68
C GLY A 91 -12.59 -4.39 8.79
N TYR A 92 -11.33 -4.46 9.20
CA TYR A 92 -10.22 -3.96 8.39
C TYR A 92 -10.08 -4.75 7.08
N PHE A 93 -10.16 -6.08 7.14
CA PHE A 93 -10.11 -6.96 5.98
C PHE A 93 -11.21 -6.64 4.98
N ASP A 94 -12.49 -6.61 5.40
CA ASP A 94 -13.63 -6.28 4.53
C ASP A 94 -13.44 -4.91 3.85
N THR A 95 -12.94 -3.92 4.60
CA THR A 95 -12.74 -2.57 4.08
C THR A 95 -11.58 -2.51 3.10
N LEU A 96 -10.47 -3.18 3.42
CA LEU A 96 -9.30 -3.26 2.53
C LEU A 96 -9.66 -3.94 1.21
N GLU A 97 -10.31 -5.12 1.23
CA GLU A 97 -10.77 -5.82 0.03
C GLU A 97 -11.71 -4.93 -0.81
N THR A 98 -12.67 -4.24 -0.16
CA THR A 98 -13.55 -3.30 -0.85
C THR A 98 -12.77 -2.20 -1.58
N ILE A 99 -11.72 -1.66 -0.96
CA ILE A 99 -10.85 -0.66 -1.57
C ILE A 99 -10.05 -1.27 -2.72
N LEU A 100 -9.42 -2.44 -2.51
CA LEU A 100 -8.58 -3.09 -3.51
C LEU A 100 -9.36 -3.46 -4.78
N ASP A 101 -10.64 -3.81 -4.64
CA ASP A 101 -11.51 -4.17 -5.77
C ASP A 101 -12.13 -2.96 -6.47
N ASN A 102 -12.25 -1.80 -5.78
CA ASN A 102 -13.04 -0.67 -6.28
C ASN A 102 -12.31 0.68 -6.28
N TYR A 103 -10.99 0.73 -6.02
CA TYR A 103 -10.25 2.00 -5.86
C TYR A 103 -10.42 2.97 -7.03
N GLU A 104 -10.64 2.49 -8.24
CA GLU A 104 -10.81 3.34 -9.43
C GLU A 104 -12.12 4.14 -9.39
N THR A 105 -13.17 3.59 -8.80
CA THR A 105 -14.52 4.16 -8.77
C THR A 105 -14.88 4.87 -7.46
N ILE A 106 -14.09 4.64 -6.40
CA ILE A 106 -14.32 5.28 -5.09
C ILE A 106 -13.93 6.76 -5.15
N ASP A 107 -14.87 7.66 -4.91
CA ASP A 107 -14.61 9.10 -4.85
C ASP A 107 -14.25 9.55 -3.43
N LEU A 108 -13.40 10.55 -3.33
CA LEU A 108 -13.00 11.13 -2.04
C LEU A 108 -14.08 12.13 -1.58
N SER A 109 -15.03 11.67 -0.76
CA SER A 109 -16.13 12.46 -0.23
C SER A 109 -16.45 12.12 1.22
N VAL A 110 -17.14 13.00 1.93
CA VAL A 110 -17.59 12.75 3.32
C VAL A 110 -18.44 11.49 3.40
N SER A 111 -19.40 11.32 2.47
CA SER A 111 -20.29 10.15 2.43
C SER A 111 -19.53 8.85 2.22
N MET A 112 -18.50 8.84 1.35
CA MET A 112 -17.68 7.69 1.10
C MET A 112 -16.79 7.36 2.32
N ILE A 113 -16.19 8.37 2.95
CA ILE A 113 -15.40 8.14 4.17
C ILE A 113 -16.28 7.59 5.31
N HIS A 114 -17.52 8.07 5.44
CA HIS A 114 -18.50 7.50 6.38
C HIS A 114 -18.84 6.04 6.05
N ALA A 115 -19.02 5.71 4.78
CA ALA A 115 -19.31 4.35 4.34
C ALA A 115 -18.12 3.40 4.66
N LEU A 116 -16.88 3.82 4.36
CA LEU A 116 -15.69 3.04 4.70
C LEU A 116 -15.51 2.89 6.22
N HIS A 117 -15.77 3.94 6.98
CA HIS A 117 -15.72 3.86 8.45
C HIS A 117 -16.80 2.93 9.01
N ASN A 118 -18.00 2.97 8.45
CA ASN A 118 -19.08 2.06 8.86
C ASN A 118 -18.73 0.60 8.54
N LEU A 119 -18.08 0.34 7.40
CA LEU A 119 -17.60 -0.99 7.03
C LEU A 119 -16.46 -1.46 7.95
N LEU A 120 -15.50 -0.57 8.24
CA LEU A 120 -14.36 -0.84 9.14
C LEU A 120 -14.82 -1.29 10.53
N LEU A 121 -15.88 -0.71 11.05
CA LEU A 121 -16.43 -1.02 12.39
C LEU A 121 -17.67 -1.92 12.34
N LYS A 122 -17.94 -2.57 11.20
CA LYS A 122 -19.12 -3.40 10.97
C LYS A 122 -19.31 -4.48 12.04
N TYR A 123 -18.23 -5.10 12.48
CA TYR A 123 -18.25 -6.19 13.44
C TYR A 123 -18.06 -5.74 14.89
N SER A 124 -17.78 -4.48 15.14
CA SER A 124 -17.58 -3.96 16.50
C SER A 124 -18.91 -3.73 17.19
N ASP A 125 -19.19 -4.52 18.22
CA ASP A 125 -20.38 -4.37 19.05
C ASP A 125 -20.38 -3.04 19.83
N LYS A 126 -19.19 -2.60 20.26
CA LYS A 126 -18.97 -1.37 21.02
C LYS A 126 -19.31 -0.12 20.21
N ASP A 127 -19.03 -0.15 18.90
CA ASP A 127 -19.04 1.05 18.03
C ASP A 127 -20.34 1.24 17.26
N THR A 128 -21.35 0.42 17.49
CA THR A 128 -22.65 0.42 16.79
C THR A 128 -23.34 1.78 16.74
N ARG A 129 -23.17 2.61 17.78
CA ARG A 129 -23.86 3.90 17.90
C ARG A 129 -23.21 5.02 17.08
N HIS A 130 -21.89 4.97 16.89
CA HIS A 130 -21.12 6.08 16.30
C HIS A 130 -20.36 5.70 15.01
N ARG A 131 -20.41 4.43 14.57
CA ARG A 131 -19.82 4.04 13.29
C ARG A 131 -20.47 4.78 12.12
N GLY A 132 -19.65 5.27 11.19
CA GLY A 132 -20.11 6.03 10.03
C GLY A 132 -20.61 7.44 10.33
N LYS A 133 -20.31 7.98 11.53
CA LYS A 133 -20.69 9.34 11.94
C LYS A 133 -19.51 10.06 12.56
N PHE A 134 -19.42 11.36 12.37
CA PHE A 134 -18.44 12.17 13.06
C PHE A 134 -18.61 12.10 14.59
N LYS A 135 -17.51 12.30 15.30
CA LYS A 135 -17.48 12.25 16.75
C LYS A 135 -18.32 13.37 17.38
N GLU A 136 -18.98 13.02 18.48
CA GLU A 136 -19.73 13.95 19.33
C GLU A 136 -18.94 14.35 20.58
N LEU A 137 -17.96 13.52 20.97
CA LEU A 137 -17.11 13.74 22.14
C LEU A 137 -15.67 14.03 21.72
N THR A 138 -14.99 14.86 22.52
CA THR A 138 -13.56 15.13 22.34
C THR A 138 -12.76 13.85 22.48
N ASN A 139 -11.71 13.70 21.69
CA ASN A 139 -10.75 12.61 21.78
C ASN A 139 -9.30 13.15 21.65
N LYS A 140 -8.34 12.24 21.84
CA LYS A 140 -6.90 12.57 21.78
C LYS A 140 -6.19 11.49 21.02
N VAL A 141 -5.13 11.85 20.30
CA VAL A 141 -4.19 10.89 19.77
C VAL A 141 -3.23 10.50 20.89
N VAL A 142 -3.16 9.19 21.17
CA VAL A 142 -2.36 8.62 22.25
C VAL A 142 -1.42 7.58 21.67
N ALA A 143 -0.12 7.64 22.00
CA ALA A 143 0.81 6.57 21.72
C ALA A 143 0.90 5.64 22.93
N THR A 144 0.78 4.34 22.69
CA THR A 144 1.06 3.30 23.67
C THR A 144 2.44 2.71 23.40
N TYR A 145 3.28 2.65 24.42
CA TYR A 145 4.65 2.11 24.35
C TYR A 145 4.68 0.65 24.79
N PRO A 146 5.75 -0.12 24.46
CA PRO A 146 5.87 -1.54 24.82
C PRO A 146 5.84 -1.82 26.33
N ASP A 147 6.20 -0.83 27.16
CA ASP A 147 6.12 -0.91 28.62
C ASP A 147 4.72 -0.67 29.19
N GLY A 148 3.70 -0.51 28.32
CA GLY A 148 2.32 -0.22 28.68
C GLY A 148 2.03 1.24 29.01
N THR A 149 3.04 2.11 29.02
CA THR A 149 2.83 3.55 29.24
C THR A 149 2.13 4.19 28.04
N THR A 150 1.27 5.18 28.34
CA THR A 150 0.57 5.96 27.32
C THR A 150 0.96 7.43 27.39
N ARG A 151 1.17 8.05 26.23
CA ARG A 151 1.44 9.46 26.12
C ARG A 151 0.49 10.12 25.13
N VAL A 152 -0.15 11.22 25.56
CA VAL A 152 -0.92 12.06 24.65
C VAL A 152 0.03 12.72 23.66
N ILE A 153 -0.19 12.48 22.38
CA ILE A 153 0.60 13.03 21.27
C ILE A 153 0.10 14.44 20.97
N PHE A 154 -1.22 14.61 20.76
CA PHE A 154 -1.88 15.90 20.63
C PHE A 154 -3.39 15.77 20.87
N ASN A 155 -4.03 16.93 21.10
CA ASN A 155 -5.48 17.06 21.12
C ASN A 155 -5.99 17.24 19.69
N THR A 156 -7.06 16.55 19.36
CA THR A 156 -7.67 16.59 18.03
C THR A 156 -8.66 17.75 17.89
N THR A 157 -9.15 18.00 16.69
CA THR A 157 -10.17 19.02 16.42
C THR A 157 -11.41 18.82 17.30
N GLU A 158 -11.96 19.90 17.83
CA GLU A 158 -13.20 19.86 18.63
C GLU A 158 -14.40 19.37 17.80
N PRO A 159 -15.33 18.58 18.37
CA PRO A 159 -16.42 17.94 17.64
C PRO A 159 -17.21 18.88 16.73
N PHE A 160 -17.53 20.08 17.19
CA PHE A 160 -18.33 21.06 16.45
C PHE A 160 -17.60 21.68 15.23
N LEU A 161 -16.29 21.49 15.10
CA LEU A 161 -15.47 21.94 13.97
C LEU A 161 -15.20 20.82 12.95
N VAL A 162 -15.42 19.56 13.32
CA VAL A 162 -15.03 18.39 12.52
C VAL A 162 -15.64 18.42 11.12
N GLU A 163 -16.94 18.65 11.01
CA GLU A 163 -17.63 18.64 9.72
C GLU A 163 -17.08 19.74 8.79
N LYS A 164 -16.87 20.93 9.32
CA LYS A 164 -16.29 22.06 8.59
C LYS A 164 -14.87 21.74 8.10
N GLU A 165 -13.98 21.31 9.01
CA GLU A 165 -12.58 21.05 8.67
C GLU A 165 -12.44 19.87 7.70
N MET A 166 -13.24 18.81 7.86
CA MET A 166 -13.26 17.68 6.93
C MET A 166 -13.74 18.10 5.54
N THR A 167 -14.77 18.94 5.44
CA THR A 167 -15.25 19.49 4.16
C THR A 167 -14.15 20.31 3.49
N GLU A 168 -13.52 21.23 4.21
CA GLU A 168 -12.43 22.07 3.69
C GLU A 168 -11.24 21.25 3.19
N VAL A 169 -10.86 20.20 3.91
CA VAL A 169 -9.75 19.29 3.52
C VAL A 169 -10.12 18.51 2.25
N LEU A 170 -11.34 18.01 2.16
CA LEU A 170 -11.80 17.24 0.99
C LEU A 170 -11.92 18.13 -0.25
N GLU A 171 -12.49 19.32 -0.12
CA GLU A 171 -12.59 20.29 -1.22
C GLU A 171 -11.21 20.69 -1.73
N TRP A 172 -10.29 21.03 -0.81
CA TRP A 172 -8.92 21.36 -1.19
C TRP A 172 -8.22 20.17 -1.89
N SER A 173 -8.35 18.96 -1.35
CA SER A 173 -7.68 17.78 -1.90
C SER A 173 -8.19 17.45 -3.30
N ASN A 174 -9.51 17.43 -3.49
CA ASN A 174 -10.12 17.16 -4.80
C ASN A 174 -9.69 18.23 -5.81
N LYS A 175 -9.78 19.51 -5.45
CA LYS A 175 -9.33 20.60 -6.30
C LYS A 175 -7.85 20.47 -6.68
N ALA A 176 -6.98 20.19 -5.69
CA ALA A 176 -5.55 20.05 -5.92
C ALA A 176 -5.20 18.85 -6.82
N PHE A 177 -5.99 17.79 -6.76
CA PHE A 177 -5.87 16.64 -7.67
C PHE A 177 -6.34 16.98 -9.09
N ASP A 178 -7.47 17.65 -9.24
CA ASP A 178 -8.08 17.99 -10.53
C ASP A 178 -7.26 19.04 -11.29
N GLU A 179 -6.78 20.06 -10.61
CA GLU A 179 -5.98 21.15 -11.19
C GLU A 179 -4.49 20.78 -11.34
N ALA A 180 -4.04 19.65 -10.77
CA ALA A 180 -2.64 19.21 -10.73
C ALA A 180 -1.67 20.30 -10.21
N GLU A 181 -2.14 21.15 -9.29
CA GLU A 181 -1.35 22.24 -8.71
C GLU A 181 -0.18 21.70 -7.88
N PHE A 182 -0.42 20.58 -7.19
CA PHE A 182 0.59 19.88 -6.40
C PHE A 182 0.75 18.45 -6.89
N HIS A 183 1.94 17.91 -6.69
CA HIS A 183 2.19 16.50 -6.97
C HIS A 183 1.26 15.59 -6.13
N PRO A 184 0.65 14.51 -6.71
CA PRO A 184 -0.31 13.67 -5.99
C PRO A 184 0.20 13.15 -4.63
N LEU A 185 1.47 12.78 -4.52
CA LEU A 185 2.05 12.32 -3.25
C LEU A 185 2.06 13.41 -2.16
N ILE A 186 2.18 14.68 -2.55
CA ILE A 186 2.10 15.82 -1.60
C ILE A 186 0.66 15.98 -1.13
N VAL A 187 -0.30 15.92 -2.06
CA VAL A 187 -1.74 16.05 -1.72
C VAL A 187 -2.16 14.89 -0.82
N ILE A 188 -1.75 13.65 -1.14
CA ILE A 188 -2.04 12.46 -0.31
C ILE A 188 -1.45 12.62 1.09
N ALA A 189 -0.17 12.98 1.19
CA ALA A 189 0.49 13.18 2.49
C ALA A 189 -0.21 14.26 3.32
N THR A 190 -0.62 15.37 2.70
CA THR A 190 -1.33 16.47 3.35
C THR A 190 -2.72 16.04 3.80
N PHE A 191 -3.48 15.37 2.95
CA PHE A 191 -4.80 14.84 3.29
C PHE A 191 -4.73 13.90 4.50
N VAL A 192 -3.78 12.95 4.49
CA VAL A 192 -3.63 11.98 5.59
C VAL A 192 -3.22 12.68 6.89
N TYR A 193 -2.33 13.68 6.82
CA TYR A 193 -1.97 14.51 7.97
C TYR A 193 -3.17 15.22 8.56
N GLU A 194 -3.98 15.88 7.72
CA GLU A 194 -5.17 16.61 8.18
C GLU A 194 -6.22 15.66 8.75
N PHE A 195 -6.46 14.54 8.09
CA PHE A 195 -7.38 13.52 8.58
C PHE A 195 -7.00 13.02 9.99
N LEU A 196 -5.71 12.73 10.20
CA LEU A 196 -5.19 12.30 11.50
C LEU A 196 -5.26 13.42 12.55
N SER A 197 -5.08 14.68 12.13
CA SER A 197 -5.13 15.86 13.00
C SER A 197 -6.54 16.19 13.43
N ILE A 198 -7.50 16.15 12.50
CA ILE A 198 -8.93 16.35 12.78
C ILE A 198 -9.46 15.21 13.63
N HIS A 199 -9.04 13.97 13.31
CA HIS A 199 -9.46 12.75 14.01
C HIS A 199 -10.98 12.63 14.07
N PRO A 200 -11.66 12.56 12.90
CA PRO A 200 -13.08 12.90 12.78
C PRO A 200 -14.03 11.91 13.46
N TYR A 201 -13.59 10.73 13.81
CA TYR A 201 -14.40 9.68 14.40
C TYR A 201 -14.08 9.43 15.88
N GLN A 202 -14.99 8.78 16.60
CA GLN A 202 -14.77 8.43 18.00
C GLN A 202 -13.71 7.32 18.16
N ASP A 203 -13.67 6.36 17.23
CA ASP A 203 -12.67 5.28 17.14
C ASP A 203 -12.35 5.00 15.65
N GLY A 204 -11.30 4.22 15.36
CA GLY A 204 -10.95 3.76 14.01
C GLY A 204 -10.22 4.75 13.11
N ASN A 205 -9.91 5.96 13.56
CA ASN A 205 -9.29 6.99 12.72
C ASN A 205 -7.92 6.58 12.16
N GLY A 206 -7.05 6.00 12.98
CA GLY A 206 -5.74 5.55 12.55
C GLY A 206 -5.84 4.44 11.49
N ARG A 207 -6.70 3.45 11.71
CA ARG A 207 -6.96 2.36 10.75
C ARG A 207 -7.53 2.88 9.44
N LEU A 208 -8.52 3.78 9.53
CA LEU A 208 -9.14 4.38 8.34
C LEU A 208 -8.16 5.27 7.58
N SER A 209 -7.31 6.04 8.26
CA SER A 209 -6.29 6.88 7.58
C SER A 209 -5.33 6.05 6.73
N ARG A 210 -4.91 4.87 7.21
CA ARG A 210 -4.05 3.95 6.46
C ARG A 210 -4.78 3.33 5.27
N LEU A 211 -6.04 2.95 5.43
CA LEU A 211 -6.90 2.49 4.32
C LEU A 211 -7.11 3.58 3.26
N LEU A 212 -7.37 4.83 3.67
CA LEU A 212 -7.47 5.97 2.75
C LEU A 212 -6.14 6.29 2.06
N THR A 213 -5.01 6.06 2.73
CA THR A 213 -3.68 6.18 2.10
C THR A 213 -3.52 5.18 0.96
N ASN A 214 -3.85 3.90 1.19
CA ASN A 214 -3.82 2.87 0.14
C ASN A 214 -4.77 3.21 -1.01
N LEU A 215 -6.01 3.61 -0.72
CA LEU A 215 -6.98 4.04 -1.72
C LEU A 215 -6.41 5.12 -2.64
N LEU A 216 -5.88 6.18 -2.06
CA LEU A 216 -5.37 7.31 -2.82
C LEU A 216 -4.11 6.95 -3.60
N LEU A 217 -3.18 6.21 -3.02
CA LEU A 217 -2.00 5.73 -3.75
C LEU A 217 -2.39 4.89 -4.97
N LEU A 218 -3.36 3.99 -4.84
CA LEU A 218 -3.86 3.16 -5.94
C LEU A 218 -4.57 4.00 -7.02
N LYS A 219 -5.43 4.95 -6.64
CA LYS A 219 -6.09 5.88 -7.57
C LYS A 219 -5.08 6.64 -8.42
N PHE A 220 -3.97 7.04 -7.84
CA PHE A 220 -2.90 7.76 -8.55
C PHE A 220 -1.84 6.84 -9.17
N GLY A 221 -2.12 5.53 -9.27
CA GLY A 221 -1.34 4.56 -10.03
C GLY A 221 -0.07 4.06 -9.36
N TYR A 222 0.08 4.22 -8.04
CA TYR A 222 1.18 3.62 -7.26
C TYR A 222 0.85 2.17 -6.91
N LYS A 223 0.57 1.33 -7.94
CA LYS A 223 0.07 -0.06 -7.79
C LYS A 223 1.03 -1.00 -7.07
N PHE A 224 2.31 -0.66 -6.99
CA PHE A 224 3.29 -1.45 -6.25
C PHE A 224 2.97 -1.58 -4.74
N VAL A 225 2.11 -0.72 -4.18
CA VAL A 225 1.63 -0.85 -2.79
C VAL A 225 0.75 -2.09 -2.55
N PHE A 226 0.29 -2.77 -3.60
CA PHE A 226 -0.38 -4.06 -3.47
C PHE A 226 0.53 -5.19 -2.93
N TYR A 227 1.85 -5.06 -3.11
CA TYR A 227 2.78 -6.19 -2.97
C TYR A 227 3.68 -6.09 -1.73
N ILE A 228 3.70 -4.95 -1.08
CA ILE A 228 4.39 -4.72 0.20
C ILE A 228 3.50 -3.86 1.10
N SER A 229 3.33 -4.25 2.34
CA SER A 229 2.52 -3.48 3.32
C SER A 229 3.20 -2.18 3.72
N LEU A 230 2.56 -1.06 3.43
CA LEU A 230 2.96 0.26 3.94
C LEU A 230 2.75 0.34 5.45
N GLU A 231 1.69 -0.26 5.97
CA GLU A 231 1.37 -0.30 7.40
C GLU A 231 2.45 -1.03 8.19
N HIS A 232 3.04 -2.09 7.63
CA HIS A 232 4.15 -2.79 8.27
C HIS A 232 5.40 -1.91 8.38
N ILE A 233 5.67 -1.06 7.38
CA ILE A 233 6.76 -0.08 7.43
C ILE A 233 6.46 0.97 8.51
N VAL A 234 5.24 1.49 8.57
CA VAL A 234 4.82 2.47 9.59
C VAL A 234 4.89 1.85 11.00
N GLU A 235 4.46 0.59 11.19
CA GLU A 235 4.55 -0.14 12.46
C GLU A 235 6.00 -0.20 12.94
N ASN A 236 6.94 -0.60 12.09
CA ASN A 236 8.37 -0.69 12.40
C ASN A 236 8.99 0.70 12.69
N ARG A 237 8.41 1.76 12.17
CA ARG A 237 8.82 3.15 12.36
C ARG A 237 7.84 3.96 13.23
N LYS A 238 7.11 3.28 14.13
CA LYS A 238 6.04 3.88 14.95
C LYS A 238 6.51 5.13 15.72
N LYS A 239 7.74 5.13 16.20
CA LYS A 239 8.31 6.29 16.89
C LYS A 239 8.45 7.51 15.95
N ASP A 240 9.02 7.30 14.76
CA ASP A 240 9.22 8.36 13.76
C ASP A 240 7.88 8.88 13.24
N TYR A 241 6.91 7.98 13.05
CA TYR A 241 5.54 8.31 12.67
C TYR A 241 4.90 9.32 13.64
N TYR A 242 4.89 9.00 14.94
CA TYR A 242 4.32 9.93 15.93
C TYR A 242 5.15 11.20 16.08
N GLN A 243 6.47 11.12 15.96
CA GLN A 243 7.33 12.29 16.00
C GLN A 243 7.05 13.25 14.83
N ALA A 244 6.88 12.72 13.62
CA ALA A 244 6.56 13.52 12.43
C ALA A 244 5.19 14.20 12.56
N LEU A 245 4.18 13.49 13.11
CA LEU A 245 2.87 14.07 13.42
C LEU A 245 2.97 15.18 14.47
N MET A 246 3.65 14.93 15.59
CA MET A 246 3.82 15.92 16.66
C MET A 246 4.50 17.20 16.18
N GLU A 247 5.51 17.08 15.33
CA GLU A 247 6.21 18.26 14.81
C GLU A 247 5.29 19.15 13.99
N GLY A 248 4.43 18.58 13.14
CA GLY A 248 3.41 19.34 12.42
C GLY A 248 2.38 19.99 13.34
N GLN A 249 2.03 19.35 14.47
CA GLN A 249 1.03 19.84 15.41
C GLN A 249 1.48 21.03 16.30
N LYS A 250 2.80 21.29 16.40
CA LYS A 250 3.33 22.36 17.28
C LYS A 250 2.71 23.73 17.04
N ASP A 251 2.45 24.04 15.77
CA ASP A 251 1.92 25.33 15.34
C ASP A 251 0.57 25.20 14.64
N ARG A 252 -0.19 24.11 14.96
CA ARG A 252 -1.51 23.94 14.37
C ARG A 252 -2.39 25.17 14.53
N TYR A 253 -3.07 25.55 13.44
CA TYR A 253 -3.89 26.75 13.29
C TYR A 253 -3.11 28.09 13.26
N LYS A 254 -1.77 28.07 13.29
CA LYS A 254 -0.95 29.29 13.09
C LYS A 254 -0.42 29.35 11.65
N ASP A 255 -0.07 30.55 11.20
CA ASP A 255 0.58 30.76 9.89
C ASP A 255 1.96 30.10 9.79
N THR A 256 2.56 29.74 10.92
CA THR A 256 3.84 29.05 11.04
C THR A 256 3.72 27.54 10.99
N GLU A 257 2.52 26.97 10.90
CA GLU A 257 2.33 25.52 10.77
C GLU A 257 3.02 25.00 9.51
N ARG A 258 3.89 24.00 9.68
CA ARG A 258 4.62 23.33 8.58
C ARG A 258 4.57 21.84 8.78
N ILE A 259 4.31 21.12 7.69
CA ILE A 259 4.19 19.64 7.70
C ILE A 259 5.34 18.96 6.96
N GLU A 260 6.46 19.63 6.80
CA GLU A 260 7.65 19.15 6.10
C GLU A 260 8.10 17.77 6.60
N LYS A 261 8.25 17.60 7.91
CA LYS A 261 8.71 16.35 8.50
C LYS A 261 7.75 15.20 8.26
N TRP A 262 6.46 15.49 8.25
CA TRP A 262 5.43 14.52 7.90
C TRP A 262 5.53 14.10 6.43
N VAL A 263 5.63 15.05 5.51
CA VAL A 263 5.76 14.77 4.07
C VAL A 263 7.02 13.96 3.80
N LEU A 264 8.15 14.32 4.40
CA LEU A 264 9.41 13.56 4.27
C LEU A 264 9.28 12.14 4.83
N PHE A 265 8.68 11.96 6.01
CA PHE A 265 8.42 10.66 6.59
C PHE A 265 7.57 9.79 5.66
N PHE A 266 6.48 10.34 5.12
CA PHE A 266 5.59 9.65 4.19
C PHE A 266 6.33 9.16 2.94
N LEU A 267 7.13 10.04 2.32
CA LEU A 267 7.93 9.71 1.14
C LEU A 267 9.02 8.68 1.47
N ASP A 268 9.64 8.76 2.66
CA ASP A 268 10.62 7.77 3.11
C ASP A 268 10.01 6.37 3.28
N CYS A 269 8.78 6.27 3.78
CA CYS A 269 8.07 5.00 3.85
C CYS A 269 7.82 4.40 2.46
N LEU A 270 7.48 5.22 1.47
CA LEU A 270 7.30 4.75 0.08
C LEU A 270 8.62 4.31 -0.55
N ILE A 271 9.73 5.01 -0.31
CA ILE A 271 11.06 4.60 -0.79
C ILE A 271 11.46 3.26 -0.15
N GLU A 272 11.28 3.11 1.16
CA GLU A 272 11.55 1.85 1.84
C GLU A 272 10.69 0.69 1.31
N LEU A 273 9.42 0.97 1.00
CA LEU A 273 8.51 0.00 0.37
C LEU A 273 9.07 -0.47 -0.97
N ILE A 274 9.50 0.46 -1.82
CA ILE A 274 10.10 0.17 -3.13
C ILE A 274 11.34 -0.71 -2.96
N GLN A 275 12.26 -0.34 -2.08
CA GLN A 275 13.50 -1.08 -1.82
C GLN A 275 13.22 -2.53 -1.38
N LYS A 276 12.23 -2.73 -0.50
CA LYS A 276 11.80 -4.07 -0.07
C LYS A 276 11.21 -4.88 -1.21
N LEU A 277 10.43 -4.25 -2.10
CA LEU A 277 9.87 -4.92 -3.26
C LEU A 277 10.94 -5.32 -4.26
N GLU A 278 11.87 -4.42 -4.59
CA GLU A 278 13.02 -4.71 -5.46
C GLU A 278 13.87 -5.87 -4.92
N GLN A 279 14.14 -5.86 -3.60
CA GLN A 279 14.88 -6.95 -2.96
C GLN A 279 14.14 -8.28 -3.09
N LYS A 280 12.84 -8.34 -2.82
CA LYS A 280 12.04 -9.55 -2.97
C LYS A 280 12.00 -10.06 -4.41
N LEU A 281 11.87 -9.17 -5.39
CA LEU A 281 11.90 -9.52 -6.80
C LEU A 281 13.29 -10.07 -7.20
N LYS A 282 14.37 -9.48 -6.71
CA LYS A 282 15.74 -9.95 -6.94
C LYS A 282 15.97 -11.33 -6.33
N GLU A 283 15.53 -11.55 -5.09
CA GLU A 283 15.59 -12.85 -4.42
C GLU A 283 14.80 -13.93 -5.20
N TYR A 284 13.60 -13.61 -5.64
CA TYR A 284 12.78 -14.50 -6.45
C TYR A 284 13.49 -14.92 -7.74
N ARG A 285 14.06 -13.95 -8.47
CA ARG A 285 14.81 -14.22 -9.71
C ARG A 285 16.07 -15.06 -9.46
N SER A 286 16.78 -14.80 -8.34
CA SER A 286 18.03 -15.49 -8.03
C SER A 286 17.84 -16.96 -7.64
N VAL A 287 16.68 -17.32 -7.05
CA VAL A 287 16.45 -18.66 -6.51
C VAL A 287 15.95 -19.65 -7.59
N GLY A 288 15.38 -19.18 -8.72
CA GLY A 288 14.76 -20.03 -9.75
C GLY A 288 13.75 -21.03 -9.14
N ALA A 289 13.23 -20.73 -7.95
CA ALA A 289 12.67 -21.68 -7.00
C ALA A 289 11.34 -22.31 -7.44
N TYR A 290 10.73 -21.80 -8.51
CA TYR A 290 9.46 -22.29 -9.03
C TYR A 290 9.58 -22.99 -10.38
N LEU A 291 10.81 -23.09 -10.91
CA LEU A 291 11.07 -23.80 -12.15
C LEU A 291 11.38 -25.27 -11.87
N ASN A 292 10.63 -26.18 -12.50
CA ASN A 292 11.02 -27.57 -12.51
C ASN A 292 12.30 -27.77 -13.35
N GLU A 293 12.94 -28.94 -13.21
CA GLU A 293 14.23 -29.21 -13.87
C GLU A 293 14.17 -29.05 -15.39
N ARG A 294 13.06 -29.38 -16.03
CA ARG A 294 12.87 -29.17 -17.47
C ARG A 294 12.84 -27.70 -17.82
N GLN A 295 12.11 -26.87 -17.05
CA GLN A 295 12.02 -25.43 -17.25
C GLN A 295 13.38 -24.74 -17.04
N LYS A 296 14.16 -25.19 -16.06
CA LYS A 296 15.55 -24.75 -15.87
C LYS A 296 16.42 -25.11 -17.07
N GLN A 297 16.29 -26.32 -17.62
CA GLN A 297 17.00 -26.71 -18.84
C GLN A 297 16.62 -25.84 -20.04
N VAL A 298 15.32 -25.54 -20.22
CA VAL A 298 14.84 -24.62 -21.29
C VAL A 298 15.43 -23.23 -21.10
N LEU A 299 15.42 -22.71 -19.87
CA LEU A 299 15.95 -21.40 -19.55
C LEU A 299 17.45 -21.31 -19.82
N ASN A 300 18.22 -22.29 -19.36
CA ASN A 300 19.66 -22.36 -19.61
C ASN A 300 19.97 -22.43 -21.11
N PHE A 301 19.25 -23.25 -21.86
CA PHE A 301 19.43 -23.38 -23.30
C PHE A 301 19.18 -22.04 -24.03
N ILE A 302 18.12 -21.30 -23.60
CA ILE A 302 17.86 -19.95 -24.14
C ILE A 302 19.00 -19.02 -23.77
N GLY A 303 19.47 -19.03 -22.53
CA GLY A 303 20.58 -18.19 -22.07
C GLY A 303 21.85 -18.33 -22.87
N GLU A 304 22.21 -19.58 -23.25
CA GLU A 304 23.41 -19.87 -23.99
C GLU A 304 23.28 -19.63 -25.51
N ASN A 305 22.07 -19.71 -26.07
CA ASN A 305 21.85 -19.74 -27.51
C ASN A 305 20.95 -18.63 -28.06
N GLN A 306 20.53 -17.69 -27.23
CA GLN A 306 19.58 -16.63 -27.63
C GLN A 306 20.09 -15.75 -28.79
N PRO A 307 19.20 -15.32 -29.70
CA PRO A 307 17.76 -15.57 -29.75
C PRO A 307 17.41 -16.95 -30.33
N VAL A 308 16.53 -17.72 -29.70
CA VAL A 308 16.20 -19.10 -30.11
C VAL A 308 14.71 -19.25 -30.49
N LYS A 309 14.43 -20.14 -31.45
CA LYS A 309 13.07 -20.55 -31.81
C LYS A 309 12.66 -21.77 -31.03
N ILE A 310 11.34 -21.98 -30.87
CA ILE A 310 10.83 -23.23 -30.24
C ILE A 310 11.34 -24.50 -30.90
N GLY A 311 11.54 -24.49 -32.23
CA GLY A 311 12.08 -25.61 -32.97
C GLY A 311 13.48 -26.03 -32.52
N ASP A 312 14.34 -25.05 -32.28
CA ASP A 312 15.72 -25.27 -31.83
C ASP A 312 15.75 -25.92 -30.43
N ILE A 313 14.86 -25.43 -29.54
CA ILE A 313 14.72 -25.98 -28.20
C ILE A 313 14.25 -27.47 -28.27
N VAL A 314 13.22 -27.75 -29.06
CA VAL A 314 12.69 -29.11 -29.22
C VAL A 314 13.72 -30.07 -29.83
N GLN A 315 14.53 -29.60 -30.80
CA GLN A 315 15.61 -30.44 -31.39
C GLN A 315 16.70 -30.75 -30.37
N ASN A 316 17.01 -29.86 -29.47
CA ASN A 316 18.02 -30.09 -28.44
C ASN A 316 17.47 -30.92 -27.26
N MET A 317 16.20 -30.72 -26.92
CA MET A 317 15.54 -31.38 -25.79
C MET A 317 14.64 -32.54 -26.23
N THR A 318 15.23 -33.54 -26.86
CA THR A 318 14.53 -34.70 -27.52
C THR A 318 13.67 -35.54 -26.56
N ALA A 319 13.89 -35.45 -25.26
CA ALA A 319 13.09 -36.14 -24.25
C ALA A 319 11.67 -35.58 -24.09
N TYR A 320 11.39 -34.40 -24.66
CA TYR A 320 10.13 -33.71 -24.47
C TYR A 320 9.47 -33.35 -25.81
N ASN A 321 8.14 -33.43 -25.86
CA ASN A 321 7.41 -33.11 -27.08
C ASN A 321 7.19 -31.57 -27.21
N LEU A 322 6.87 -31.12 -28.43
CA LEU A 322 6.65 -29.72 -28.77
C LEU A 322 5.61 -29.04 -27.88
N GLU A 323 4.52 -29.73 -27.52
CA GLU A 323 3.45 -29.15 -26.71
C GLU A 323 3.89 -28.90 -25.26
N THR A 324 4.70 -29.79 -24.72
CA THR A 324 5.30 -29.65 -23.39
C THR A 324 6.24 -28.43 -23.35
N ILE A 325 7.15 -28.33 -24.33
CA ILE A 325 8.07 -27.16 -24.44
C ILE A 325 7.28 -25.86 -24.65
N ARG A 326 6.21 -25.88 -25.45
CA ARG A 326 5.34 -24.70 -25.64
C ARG A 326 4.71 -24.23 -24.32
N LYS A 327 4.21 -25.15 -23.50
CA LYS A 327 3.67 -24.81 -22.17
C LYS A 327 4.74 -24.24 -21.23
N ASP A 328 5.94 -24.81 -21.27
CA ASP A 328 7.06 -24.27 -20.47
C ASP A 328 7.47 -22.88 -20.93
N LEU A 329 7.57 -22.63 -22.23
CA LEU A 329 7.85 -21.29 -22.76
C LEU A 329 6.76 -20.27 -22.41
N GLN A 330 5.48 -20.67 -22.48
CA GLN A 330 4.39 -19.82 -22.01
C GLN A 330 4.50 -19.53 -20.51
N TYR A 331 4.85 -20.54 -19.71
CA TYR A 331 5.08 -20.37 -18.29
C TYR A 331 6.26 -19.42 -18.04
N LEU A 332 7.42 -19.63 -18.68
CA LEU A 332 8.61 -18.81 -18.52
C LEU A 332 8.40 -17.34 -18.96
N VAL A 333 7.62 -17.11 -20.02
CA VAL A 333 7.22 -15.74 -20.43
C VAL A 333 6.32 -15.11 -19.35
N ARG A 334 5.33 -15.86 -18.84
CA ARG A 334 4.42 -15.38 -17.79
C ARG A 334 5.16 -15.08 -16.48
N GLU A 335 6.16 -15.90 -16.13
CA GLU A 335 7.00 -15.67 -14.95
C GLU A 335 8.11 -14.63 -15.20
N MET A 336 8.10 -13.96 -16.35
CA MET A 336 9.06 -12.93 -16.75
C MET A 336 10.54 -13.39 -16.79
N GLU A 337 10.80 -14.68 -16.92
CA GLU A 337 12.15 -15.25 -17.06
C GLU A 337 12.71 -15.02 -18.48
N ILE A 338 11.82 -15.04 -19.47
CA ILE A 338 12.16 -14.86 -20.88
C ILE A 338 11.22 -13.89 -21.56
N GLU A 339 11.68 -13.27 -22.63
CA GLU A 339 10.90 -12.40 -23.51
C GLU A 339 10.62 -13.09 -24.83
N LYS A 340 9.36 -12.95 -25.31
CA LYS A 340 8.92 -13.46 -26.62
C LYS A 340 8.92 -12.32 -27.61
N LEU A 341 9.76 -12.41 -28.64
CA LEU A 341 9.87 -11.43 -29.72
C LEU A 341 9.29 -11.98 -31.03
N GLY A 342 8.53 -11.15 -31.74
CA GLY A 342 7.93 -11.49 -33.03
C GLY A 342 6.66 -12.31 -32.94
N ASN A 343 6.08 -12.63 -34.12
CA ASN A 343 4.80 -13.31 -34.27
C ASN A 343 4.88 -14.55 -35.17
N LYS A 344 4.03 -15.53 -34.92
CA LYS A 344 3.88 -16.76 -35.73
C LYS A 344 5.23 -17.49 -35.95
N ARG A 345 5.61 -17.79 -37.21
CA ARG A 345 6.83 -18.53 -37.54
C ARG A 345 8.13 -17.76 -37.26
N GLY A 346 8.07 -16.45 -37.08
CA GLY A 346 9.21 -15.58 -36.74
C GLY A 346 9.44 -15.40 -35.24
N THR A 347 8.69 -16.09 -34.38
CA THR A 347 8.82 -15.95 -32.92
C THR A 347 10.15 -16.51 -32.44
N VAL A 348 10.89 -15.69 -31.67
CA VAL A 348 12.11 -16.07 -30.94
C VAL A 348 11.97 -15.74 -29.47
N TYR A 349 12.77 -16.39 -28.64
CA TYR A 349 12.82 -16.21 -27.20
C TYR A 349 14.23 -15.79 -26.80
N ILE A 350 14.31 -14.84 -25.87
CA ILE A 350 15.54 -14.35 -25.24
C ILE A 350 15.37 -14.31 -23.74
N ILE A 351 16.48 -14.36 -23.01
CA ILE A 351 16.47 -14.05 -21.57
C ILE A 351 16.06 -12.60 -21.41
N ARG A 352 15.12 -12.35 -20.52
CA ARG A 352 14.76 -10.97 -20.17
C ARG A 352 15.94 -10.30 -19.48
N LYS A 353 16.45 -9.23 -20.07
CA LYS A 353 17.47 -8.42 -19.42
C LYS A 353 16.82 -7.62 -18.30
N ASP A 354 17.39 -7.70 -17.12
CA ASP A 354 17.03 -6.78 -16.03
C ASP A 354 17.23 -5.35 -16.49
N ILE A 355 16.19 -4.53 -16.41
CA ILE A 355 16.25 -3.08 -16.63
C ILE A 355 16.65 -2.44 -15.31
#